data_1e9193c7acb786e9a8774cb8e2337c2b
#
_entry.id   1e9193c7acb786e9a8774cb8e2337c2b
#
_cell.length_a   1.000
_cell.length_b   1.000
_cell.length_c   1.000
_cell.angle_alpha   90.00
_cell.angle_beta   90.00
_cell.angle_gamma   90.00
#
_symmetry.space_group_name_H-M   'P 1'
#
loop_
_entity.id
_entity.type
_entity.pdbx_description
1 polymer ?
#
loop_
_entity_poly.entity_id
_entity_poly.type
_entity_poly.pdbx_seq_one_letter_code
_entity_poly.pdbx_strand_id
1 'polypeptide(L)'
;HDDWVSFAEKEQLPIDFDVVSHDSGSFVELLERATHLVTTSISEGFGLTFLDPAFLNKPLIGRDLPQITRDFVGYGTLYQSIPVSLDVLPSLEKEYREQLTTTMLAYGRTMDVSELDYAWSQFSAGGTIDFGNLPERLQRKVISDVTLPELSAWLEGALRQEAKEVDTSPWTLKSYSENLDKIVKAIGAPGDLGWISPERILTQFIVPEKFHFLRSRLSYFDTPPTND
;
A
#
# COMPACT_ATOMS: atom_id res chain seq x y z
N HIS A 1 2.56 11.52 -10.39
CA HIS A 1 1.28 11.80 -11.05
C HIS A 1 1.46 11.91 -12.56
N ASP A 2 2.19 12.88 -13.10
CA ASP A 2 2.32 13.15 -14.54
C ASP A 2 2.82 11.96 -15.36
N ASP A 3 3.74 11.19 -14.81
CA ASP A 3 4.22 9.94 -15.42
C ASP A 3 3.09 8.90 -15.60
N TRP A 4 2.13 8.85 -14.66
CA TRP A 4 0.99 7.93 -14.75
C TRP A 4 -0.06 8.43 -15.72
N VAL A 5 -0.32 9.75 -15.78
CA VAL A 5 -1.22 10.35 -16.77
C VAL A 5 -0.69 10.05 -18.18
N SER A 6 0.57 10.39 -18.45
CA SER A 6 1.21 10.15 -19.74
C SER A 6 1.24 8.66 -20.11
N PHE A 7 1.43 7.78 -19.11
CA PHE A 7 1.40 6.34 -19.34
C PHE A 7 -0.01 5.85 -19.73
N ALA A 8 -1.04 6.30 -18.99
CA ALA A 8 -2.41 5.90 -19.25
C ALA A 8 -2.88 6.37 -20.64
N GLU A 9 -2.51 7.59 -21.06
CA GLU A 9 -2.79 8.11 -22.39
C GLU A 9 -2.10 7.26 -23.48
N LYS A 10 -0.82 6.95 -23.30
CA LYS A 10 -0.04 6.14 -24.24
C LYS A 10 -0.62 4.74 -24.42
N GLU A 11 -0.96 4.08 -23.34
CA GLU A 11 -1.51 2.71 -23.32
C GLU A 11 -3.04 2.69 -23.53
N GLN A 12 -3.66 3.86 -23.74
CA GLN A 12 -5.11 4.03 -23.93
C GLN A 12 -5.94 3.39 -22.81
N LEU A 13 -5.48 3.54 -21.56
CA LEU A 13 -6.18 3.04 -20.39
C LEU A 13 -7.44 3.90 -20.13
N PRO A 14 -8.58 3.31 -19.81
CA PRO A 14 -9.82 4.04 -19.52
C PRO A 14 -9.80 4.63 -18.10
N ILE A 15 -8.88 5.54 -17.83
CA ILE A 15 -8.67 6.17 -16.53
C ILE A 15 -8.75 7.68 -16.68
N ASP A 16 -9.63 8.30 -15.91
CA ASP A 16 -9.70 9.74 -15.75
C ASP A 16 -8.99 10.14 -14.46
N PHE A 17 -8.05 11.06 -14.56
CA PHE A 17 -7.29 11.59 -13.42
C PHE A 17 -7.89 12.90 -12.92
N ASP A 18 -7.70 13.21 -11.63
CA ASP A 18 -8.08 14.49 -11.01
C ASP A 18 -9.54 14.91 -11.23
N VAL A 19 -10.43 13.94 -11.34
CA VAL A 19 -11.85 14.17 -11.69
C VAL A 19 -12.50 15.19 -10.76
N VAL A 20 -12.16 15.19 -9.46
CA VAL A 20 -12.72 16.13 -8.47
C VAL A 20 -12.29 17.57 -8.73
N SER A 21 -11.09 17.80 -9.29
CA SER A 21 -10.59 19.14 -9.60
C SER A 21 -11.14 19.71 -10.90
N HIS A 22 -11.62 18.86 -11.78
CA HIS A 22 -12.14 19.23 -13.12
C HIS A 22 -13.66 19.22 -13.21
N ASP A 23 -14.33 18.44 -12.37
CA ASP A 23 -15.80 18.39 -12.32
C ASP A 23 -16.29 19.41 -11.27
N SER A 24 -17.38 20.10 -11.58
CA SER A 24 -18.05 21.03 -10.67
C SER A 24 -18.76 20.35 -9.49
N GLY A 25 -18.72 18.99 -9.44
CA GLY A 25 -19.30 18.18 -8.39
C GLY A 25 -18.42 18.06 -7.16
N SER A 26 -19.01 17.76 -6.02
CA SER A 26 -18.27 17.43 -4.79
C SER A 26 -17.69 16.02 -4.86
N PHE A 27 -16.65 15.76 -4.07
CA PHE A 27 -16.10 14.40 -3.90
C PHE A 27 -17.18 13.38 -3.48
N VAL A 28 -18.13 13.80 -2.65
CA VAL A 28 -19.24 12.96 -2.22
C VAL A 28 -20.15 12.57 -3.38
N GLU A 29 -20.50 13.52 -4.25
CA GLU A 29 -21.31 13.23 -5.44
C GLU A 29 -20.61 12.26 -6.39
N LEU A 30 -19.28 12.34 -6.53
CA LEU A 30 -18.50 11.38 -7.28
C LEU A 30 -18.60 9.97 -6.68
N LEU A 31 -18.44 9.85 -5.37
CA LEU A 31 -18.58 8.58 -4.67
C LEU A 31 -19.99 7.99 -4.76
N GLU A 32 -21.03 8.82 -4.69
CA GLU A 32 -22.43 8.41 -4.85
C GLU A 32 -22.71 7.84 -6.25
N ARG A 33 -22.11 8.42 -7.29
CA ARG A 33 -22.25 7.97 -8.68
C ARG A 33 -21.45 6.70 -9.00
N ALA A 34 -20.39 6.41 -8.24
CA ALA A 34 -19.57 5.23 -8.45
C ALA A 34 -20.37 3.93 -8.24
N THR A 35 -20.17 2.95 -9.08
CA THR A 35 -20.72 1.59 -8.90
C THR A 35 -19.90 0.78 -7.91
N HIS A 36 -18.59 0.95 -7.93
CA HIS A 36 -17.62 0.30 -7.03
C HIS A 36 -16.60 1.33 -6.59
N LEU A 37 -16.03 1.12 -5.41
CA LEU A 37 -14.86 1.86 -4.96
C LEU A 37 -13.64 0.95 -4.99
N VAL A 38 -12.51 1.47 -5.46
CA VAL A 38 -11.26 0.70 -5.58
C VAL A 38 -10.17 1.43 -4.82
N THR A 39 -9.46 0.69 -3.98
CA THR A 39 -8.23 1.18 -3.36
C THR A 39 -7.03 0.38 -3.84
N THR A 40 -5.98 1.09 -4.25
CA THR A 40 -4.69 0.52 -4.62
C THR A 40 -3.65 0.67 -3.51
N SER A 41 -4.06 1.14 -2.35
CA SER A 41 -3.18 1.33 -1.20
C SER A 41 -2.48 0.04 -0.81
N ILE A 42 -1.18 0.14 -0.58
CA ILE A 42 -0.34 -0.95 -0.04
C ILE A 42 0.00 -0.72 1.43
N SER A 43 -0.31 0.45 1.95
CA SER A 43 -0.16 0.87 3.34
C SER A 43 -1.17 1.96 3.65
N GLU A 44 -1.78 1.88 4.81
CA GLU A 44 -2.80 2.82 5.28
C GLU A 44 -2.52 3.25 6.72
N GLY A 45 -2.93 4.47 7.06
CA GLY A 45 -2.84 4.98 8.42
C GLY A 45 -4.04 4.62 9.29
N PHE A 46 -5.24 4.93 8.83
CA PHE A 46 -6.47 4.81 9.61
C PHE A 46 -7.54 3.91 8.99
N GLY A 47 -7.39 3.51 7.74
CA GLY A 47 -8.34 2.64 7.06
C GLY A 47 -9.66 3.31 6.65
N LEU A 48 -9.73 4.64 6.55
CA LEU A 48 -10.92 5.34 6.06
C LEU A 48 -11.36 4.86 4.68
N THR A 49 -10.40 4.51 3.84
CA THR A 49 -10.63 3.93 2.51
C THR A 49 -11.47 2.65 2.55
N PHE A 50 -11.45 1.92 3.67
CA PHE A 50 -12.26 0.72 3.88
C PHE A 50 -13.62 1.06 4.52
N LEU A 51 -13.70 2.16 5.23
CA LEU A 51 -14.90 2.57 5.96
C LEU A 51 -15.89 3.35 5.08
N ASP A 52 -15.40 4.28 4.26
CA ASP A 52 -16.23 5.12 3.40
C ASP A 52 -17.15 4.31 2.46
N PRO A 53 -16.69 3.22 1.80
CA PRO A 53 -17.56 2.37 0.99
C PRO A 53 -18.71 1.77 1.79
N ALA A 54 -18.46 1.37 3.05
CA ALA A 54 -19.48 0.79 3.92
C ALA A 54 -20.58 1.81 4.26
N PHE A 55 -20.21 3.05 4.57
CA PHE A 55 -21.19 4.12 4.82
C PHE A 55 -22.01 4.47 3.57
N LEU A 56 -21.41 4.35 2.40
CA LEU A 56 -22.05 4.65 1.11
C LEU A 56 -22.80 3.44 0.53
N ASN A 57 -22.75 2.28 1.21
CA ASN A 57 -23.29 1.01 0.71
C ASN A 57 -22.77 0.69 -0.71
N LYS A 58 -21.46 0.84 -0.92
CA LYS A 58 -20.78 0.56 -2.19
C LYS A 58 -19.85 -0.65 -2.05
N PRO A 59 -19.77 -1.51 -3.06
CA PRO A 59 -18.76 -2.58 -3.08
C PRO A 59 -17.36 -1.97 -3.09
N LEU A 60 -16.48 -2.49 -2.23
CA LEU A 60 -15.07 -2.12 -2.19
C LEU A 60 -14.23 -3.25 -2.79
N ILE A 61 -13.29 -2.87 -3.65
CA ILE A 61 -12.22 -3.75 -4.14
C ILE A 61 -10.90 -3.17 -3.67
N GLY A 62 -10.08 -3.98 -3.04
CA GLY A 62 -8.82 -3.48 -2.51
C GLY A 62 -7.85 -4.57 -2.09
N ARG A 63 -6.74 -4.14 -1.51
CA ARG A 63 -5.73 -5.02 -0.96
C ARG A 63 -6.05 -5.35 0.49
N ASP A 64 -5.81 -6.61 0.87
CA ASP A 64 -5.78 -6.99 2.27
C ASP A 64 -4.52 -6.41 2.94
N LEU A 65 -4.75 -5.57 3.94
CA LEU A 65 -3.73 -4.97 4.78
C LEU A 65 -4.00 -5.42 6.22
N PRO A 66 -3.50 -6.59 6.65
CA PRO A 66 -3.92 -7.22 7.91
C PRO A 66 -3.83 -6.34 9.16
N GLN A 67 -2.92 -5.35 9.16
CA GLN A 67 -2.79 -4.38 10.26
C GLN A 67 -4.01 -3.45 10.38
N ILE A 68 -4.74 -3.27 9.28
CA ILE A 68 -5.90 -2.38 9.16
C ILE A 68 -7.16 -3.20 8.90
N THR A 69 -7.14 -4.08 7.88
CA THR A 69 -8.34 -4.76 7.36
C THR A 69 -8.96 -5.74 8.34
N ARG A 70 -8.21 -6.23 9.35
CA ARG A 70 -8.75 -7.05 10.44
C ARG A 70 -9.88 -6.36 11.21
N ASP A 71 -9.90 -5.01 11.23
CA ASP A 71 -10.92 -4.23 11.92
C ASP A 71 -12.14 -4.00 11.00
N PHE A 72 -12.04 -4.36 9.71
CA PHE A 72 -13.05 -4.14 8.67
C PHE A 72 -13.47 -5.46 7.99
N VAL A 73 -13.61 -6.53 8.76
CA VAL A 73 -13.97 -7.84 8.23
C VAL A 73 -15.32 -7.79 7.50
N GLY A 74 -15.33 -8.21 6.25
CA GLY A 74 -16.53 -8.22 5.41
C GLY A 74 -16.85 -6.89 4.70
N TYR A 75 -16.03 -5.84 4.89
CA TYR A 75 -16.24 -4.52 4.28
C TYR A 75 -15.89 -4.45 2.79
N GLY A 76 -15.25 -5.46 2.24
CA GLY A 76 -14.87 -5.45 0.83
C GLY A 76 -14.42 -6.80 0.29
N THR A 77 -14.11 -6.82 -0.99
CA THR A 77 -13.46 -7.94 -1.68
C THR A 77 -11.97 -7.63 -1.77
N LEU A 78 -11.16 -8.34 -0.99
CA LEU A 78 -9.75 -8.02 -0.79
C LEU A 78 -8.86 -9.11 -1.42
N TYR A 79 -7.78 -8.66 -2.08
CA TYR A 79 -6.69 -9.53 -2.56
C TYR A 79 -5.47 -9.41 -1.64
N GLN A 80 -4.71 -10.49 -1.48
CA GLN A 80 -3.50 -10.48 -0.63
C GLN A 80 -2.28 -9.90 -1.35
N SER A 81 -2.02 -10.36 -2.56
CA SER A 81 -0.89 -9.93 -3.38
C SER A 81 -1.19 -10.10 -4.86
N ILE A 82 -0.46 -9.39 -5.70
CA ILE A 82 -0.46 -9.58 -7.15
C ILE A 82 0.93 -10.10 -7.52
N PRO A 83 1.12 -11.44 -7.62
CA PRO A 83 2.42 -12.02 -7.86
C PRO A 83 2.89 -11.77 -9.31
N VAL A 84 4.09 -11.26 -9.43
CA VAL A 84 4.81 -11.07 -10.71
C VAL A 84 6.04 -11.96 -10.71
N SER A 85 6.23 -12.77 -11.76
CA SER A 85 7.41 -13.62 -11.89
C SER A 85 8.69 -12.78 -12.03
N LEU A 86 9.74 -13.19 -11.35
CA LEU A 86 11.06 -12.57 -11.48
C LEU A 86 11.67 -12.76 -12.88
N ASP A 87 11.24 -13.77 -13.64
CA ASP A 87 11.71 -14.02 -15.00
C ASP A 87 11.43 -12.84 -15.94
N VAL A 88 10.37 -12.09 -15.68
CA VAL A 88 10.03 -10.90 -16.47
C VAL A 88 10.73 -9.62 -15.98
N LEU A 89 11.48 -9.73 -14.89
CA LEU A 89 12.17 -8.61 -14.23
C LEU A 89 13.66 -8.96 -13.93
N PRO A 90 14.47 -9.33 -14.93
CA PRO A 90 15.80 -9.91 -14.71
C PRO A 90 16.81 -8.97 -14.02
N SER A 91 16.61 -7.66 -14.06
CA SER A 91 17.49 -6.69 -13.39
C SER A 91 17.08 -6.37 -11.94
N LEU A 92 15.91 -6.84 -11.50
CA LEU A 92 15.31 -6.38 -10.25
C LEU A 92 16.18 -6.69 -9.03
N GLU A 93 16.76 -7.88 -8.94
CA GLU A 93 17.62 -8.23 -7.80
C GLU A 93 18.80 -7.28 -7.65
N LYS A 94 19.48 -6.99 -8.74
CA LYS A 94 20.61 -6.05 -8.74
C LYS A 94 20.15 -4.66 -8.28
N GLU A 95 19.09 -4.15 -8.86
CA GLU A 95 18.53 -2.85 -8.50
C GLU A 95 18.10 -2.79 -7.02
N TYR A 96 17.46 -3.86 -6.52
CA TYR A 96 17.08 -3.98 -5.13
C TYR A 96 18.29 -3.88 -4.19
N ARG A 97 19.32 -4.67 -4.45
CA ARG A 97 20.54 -4.70 -3.63
C ARG A 97 21.28 -3.36 -3.65
N GLU A 98 21.39 -2.72 -4.79
CA GLU A 98 22.02 -1.41 -4.93
C GLU A 98 21.23 -0.33 -4.14
N GLN A 99 19.91 -0.30 -4.27
CA GLN A 99 19.08 0.66 -3.54
C GLN A 99 19.09 0.41 -2.04
N LEU A 100 19.00 -0.84 -1.61
CA LEU A 100 19.04 -1.18 -0.19
C LEU A 100 20.38 -0.75 0.42
N THR A 101 21.49 -1.07 -0.25
CA THR A 101 22.82 -0.68 0.20
C THR A 101 22.97 0.82 0.31
N THR A 102 22.51 1.57 -0.70
CA THR A 102 22.57 3.04 -0.73
C THR A 102 21.73 3.63 0.40
N THR A 103 20.54 3.12 0.59
CA THR A 103 19.63 3.59 1.65
C THR A 103 20.23 3.34 3.04
N MET A 104 20.73 2.14 3.28
CA MET A 104 21.32 1.80 4.58
C MET A 104 22.59 2.60 4.87
N LEU A 105 23.39 2.87 3.83
CA LEU A 105 24.58 3.72 3.95
C LEU A 105 24.20 5.16 4.33
N ALA A 106 23.13 5.70 3.79
CA ALA A 106 22.61 7.03 4.15
C ALA A 106 22.20 7.12 5.64
N TYR A 107 21.82 5.99 6.24
CA TYR A 107 21.58 5.86 7.69
C TYR A 107 22.82 5.48 8.49
N GLY A 108 24.02 5.54 7.90
CA GLY A 108 25.29 5.24 8.57
C GLY A 108 25.54 3.74 8.79
N ARG A 109 24.84 2.86 8.08
CA ARG A 109 24.97 1.40 8.20
C ARG A 109 25.47 0.78 6.89
N THR A 110 26.52 -0.03 7.00
CA THR A 110 26.94 -0.92 5.92
C THR A 110 26.23 -2.27 6.08
N MET A 111 25.85 -2.88 4.96
CA MET A 111 25.30 -4.23 4.91
C MET A 111 26.33 -5.19 4.33
N ASP A 112 26.41 -6.37 4.90
CA ASP A 112 27.19 -7.46 4.31
C ASP A 112 26.36 -8.27 3.30
N VAL A 113 27.01 -9.21 2.63
CA VAL A 113 26.37 -10.03 1.59
C VAL A 113 25.26 -10.90 2.18
N SER A 114 25.43 -11.43 3.38
CA SER A 114 24.45 -12.32 4.01
C SER A 114 23.17 -11.56 4.42
N GLU A 115 23.30 -10.32 4.84
CA GLU A 115 22.17 -9.43 5.13
C GLU A 115 21.40 -9.08 3.85
N LEU A 116 22.12 -8.81 2.75
CA LEU A 116 21.51 -8.55 1.44
C LEU A 116 20.80 -9.78 0.89
N ASP A 117 21.39 -10.97 1.04
CA ASP A 117 20.77 -12.24 0.64
C ASP A 117 19.50 -12.52 1.45
N TYR A 118 19.56 -12.30 2.75
CA TYR A 118 18.39 -12.44 3.60
C TYR A 118 17.27 -11.47 3.18
N ALA A 119 17.60 -10.19 3.03
CA ALA A 119 16.63 -9.17 2.63
C ALA A 119 16.00 -9.50 1.27
N TRP A 120 16.81 -9.94 0.29
CA TRP A 120 16.32 -10.36 -1.01
C TRP A 120 15.39 -11.58 -0.91
N SER A 121 15.74 -12.57 -0.11
CA SER A 121 14.92 -13.77 0.09
C SER A 121 13.55 -13.47 0.69
N GLN A 122 13.47 -12.46 1.56
CA GLN A 122 12.21 -12.01 2.13
C GLN A 122 11.37 -11.20 1.13
N PHE A 123 12.03 -10.45 0.25
CA PHE A 123 11.40 -9.62 -0.76
C PHE A 123 10.87 -10.45 -1.94
N SER A 124 11.58 -11.50 -2.34
CA SER A 124 11.34 -12.30 -3.55
C SER A 124 10.89 -13.73 -3.23
N ALA A 125 10.05 -13.92 -2.24
CA ALA A 125 9.62 -15.24 -1.81
C ALA A 125 9.03 -16.08 -2.96
N GLY A 126 9.57 -17.30 -3.17
CA GLY A 126 9.05 -18.26 -4.15
C GLY A 126 9.27 -17.88 -5.62
N GLY A 127 10.23 -17.01 -5.94
CA GLY A 127 10.54 -16.61 -7.33
C GLY A 127 9.55 -15.59 -7.91
N THR A 128 8.71 -15.02 -7.07
CA THR A 128 7.78 -13.95 -7.43
C THR A 128 7.97 -12.73 -6.54
N ILE A 129 7.47 -11.61 -7.00
CA ILE A 129 7.38 -10.39 -6.20
C ILE A 129 5.97 -9.82 -6.30
N ASP A 130 5.51 -9.23 -5.22
CA ASP A 130 4.26 -8.52 -5.23
C ASP A 130 4.37 -7.24 -6.09
N PHE A 131 3.46 -7.09 -7.06
CA PHE A 131 3.35 -5.91 -7.92
C PHE A 131 3.36 -4.61 -7.12
N GLY A 132 2.67 -4.59 -5.98
CA GLY A 132 2.61 -3.43 -5.09
C GLY A 132 3.96 -2.99 -4.54
N ASN A 133 4.94 -3.87 -4.47
CA ASN A 133 6.30 -3.59 -3.99
C ASN A 133 7.26 -3.17 -5.09
N LEU A 134 6.84 -3.21 -6.36
CA LEU A 134 7.67 -2.77 -7.47
C LEU A 134 7.77 -1.24 -7.53
N PRO A 135 8.92 -0.68 -7.96
CA PRO A 135 9.00 0.72 -8.32
C PRO A 135 8.07 1.04 -9.50
N GLU A 136 7.54 2.26 -9.56
CA GLU A 136 6.55 2.65 -10.56
C GLU A 136 6.98 2.37 -12.00
N ARG A 137 8.27 2.55 -12.29
CA ARG A 137 8.86 2.23 -13.59
C ARG A 137 8.63 0.76 -13.98
N LEU A 138 8.80 -0.15 -13.03
CA LEU A 138 8.60 -1.59 -13.26
C LEU A 138 7.12 -1.97 -13.21
N GLN A 139 6.31 -1.27 -12.43
CA GLN A 139 4.86 -1.45 -12.46
C GLN A 139 4.32 -1.13 -13.87
N ARG A 140 4.72 0.01 -14.46
CA ARG A 140 4.32 0.35 -15.83
C ARG A 140 4.79 -0.68 -16.84
N LYS A 141 6.03 -1.19 -16.71
CA LYS A 141 6.52 -2.26 -17.55
C LYS A 141 5.66 -3.53 -17.46
N VAL A 142 5.31 -3.94 -16.24
CA VAL A 142 4.44 -5.11 -16.04
C VAL A 142 3.08 -4.90 -16.67
N ILE A 143 2.46 -3.73 -16.50
CA ILE A 143 1.16 -3.42 -17.11
C ILE A 143 1.20 -3.51 -18.65
N SER A 144 2.29 -3.02 -19.29
CA SER A 144 2.41 -3.07 -20.75
C SER A 144 2.75 -4.47 -21.29
N ASP A 145 3.61 -5.22 -20.58
CA ASP A 145 4.28 -6.39 -21.15
C ASP A 145 3.76 -7.73 -20.61
N VAL A 146 3.03 -7.72 -19.48
CA VAL A 146 2.68 -8.94 -18.76
C VAL A 146 1.17 -9.11 -18.68
N THR A 147 0.68 -10.27 -19.10
CA THR A 147 -0.71 -10.67 -18.89
C THR A 147 -0.84 -11.41 -17.56
N LEU A 148 -1.79 -10.99 -16.73
CA LEU A 148 -2.09 -11.57 -15.43
C LEU A 148 -3.51 -12.17 -15.43
N PRO A 149 -3.72 -13.36 -16.04
CA PRO A 149 -5.06 -13.92 -16.26
C PRO A 149 -5.79 -14.25 -14.94
N GLU A 150 -5.06 -14.68 -13.93
CA GLU A 150 -5.64 -14.99 -12.61
C GLU A 150 -6.16 -13.73 -11.91
N LEU A 151 -5.43 -12.62 -12.02
CA LEU A 151 -5.87 -11.32 -11.51
C LEU A 151 -7.10 -10.83 -12.28
N SER A 152 -7.11 -10.97 -13.60
CA SER A 152 -8.26 -10.58 -14.42
C SER A 152 -9.52 -11.37 -14.05
N ALA A 153 -9.41 -12.68 -13.91
CA ALA A 153 -10.53 -13.53 -13.50
C ALA A 153 -11.02 -13.21 -12.08
N TRP A 154 -10.09 -12.94 -11.15
CA TRP A 154 -10.44 -12.50 -9.80
C TRP A 154 -11.18 -11.17 -9.82
N LEU A 155 -10.68 -10.19 -10.57
CA LEU A 155 -11.28 -8.84 -10.69
C LEU A 155 -12.67 -8.90 -11.30
N GLU A 156 -12.87 -9.70 -12.35
CA GLU A 156 -14.20 -9.93 -12.93
C GLU A 156 -15.18 -10.51 -11.90
N GLY A 157 -14.72 -11.42 -11.06
CA GLY A 157 -15.50 -11.97 -9.95
C GLY A 157 -15.84 -10.90 -8.90
N ALA A 158 -14.87 -10.06 -8.55
CA ALA A 158 -15.04 -8.97 -7.59
C ALA A 158 -16.03 -7.91 -8.09
N LEU A 159 -15.96 -7.55 -9.36
CA LEU A 159 -16.87 -6.58 -9.99
C LEU A 159 -18.33 -7.05 -10.11
N ARG A 160 -18.60 -8.34 -9.92
CA ARG A 160 -19.96 -8.88 -9.89
C ARG A 160 -20.55 -8.92 -8.48
N GLN A 161 -19.78 -8.59 -7.47
CA GLN A 161 -20.25 -8.59 -6.09
C GLN A 161 -21.02 -7.32 -5.79
N GLU A 162 -22.14 -7.49 -5.11
CA GLU A 162 -22.91 -6.37 -4.56
C GLU A 162 -22.33 -5.95 -3.21
N ALA A 163 -22.63 -4.71 -2.82
CA ALA A 163 -22.31 -4.22 -1.48
C ALA A 163 -22.97 -5.14 -0.43
N LYS A 164 -22.24 -5.46 0.62
CA LYS A 164 -22.77 -6.17 1.77
C LYS A 164 -23.14 -5.16 2.83
N GLU A 165 -24.28 -5.36 3.44
CA GLU A 165 -24.63 -4.60 4.64
C GLU A 165 -23.63 -4.98 5.76
N VAL A 166 -22.96 -3.98 6.29
CA VAL A 166 -21.99 -4.12 7.37
C VAL A 166 -22.35 -3.19 8.53
N ASP A 167 -22.07 -3.62 9.75
CA ASP A 167 -22.32 -2.80 10.92
C ASP A 167 -21.27 -1.68 11.02
N THR A 168 -21.68 -0.46 10.71
CA THR A 168 -20.85 0.75 10.83
C THR A 168 -21.00 1.45 12.19
N SER A 169 -21.85 0.92 13.10
CA SER A 169 -22.11 1.54 14.41
C SER A 169 -20.86 1.73 15.28
N PRO A 170 -19.83 0.85 15.24
CA PRO A 170 -18.60 1.07 16.00
C PRO A 170 -17.85 2.35 15.62
N TRP A 171 -18.03 2.83 14.39
CA TRP A 171 -17.28 3.95 13.79
C TRP A 171 -18.02 5.30 13.88
N THR A 172 -19.12 5.36 14.64
CA THR A 172 -19.86 6.61 14.85
C THR A 172 -19.17 7.50 15.89
N LEU A 173 -19.41 8.81 15.83
CA LEU A 173 -18.94 9.76 16.84
C LEU A 173 -19.37 9.36 18.27
N LYS A 174 -20.55 8.79 18.41
CA LYS A 174 -21.05 8.29 19.70
C LYS A 174 -20.16 7.16 20.23
N SER A 175 -19.92 6.13 19.44
CA SER A 175 -19.05 5.01 19.81
C SER A 175 -17.62 5.46 20.08
N TYR A 176 -17.11 6.40 19.28
CA TYR A 176 -15.78 6.99 19.50
C TYR A 176 -15.71 7.69 20.87
N SER A 177 -16.68 8.53 21.20
CA SER A 177 -16.75 9.23 22.49
C SER A 177 -16.79 8.26 23.67
N GLU A 178 -17.66 7.24 23.59
CA GLU A 178 -17.79 6.22 24.64
C GLU A 178 -16.48 5.40 24.83
N ASN A 179 -15.78 5.10 23.74
CA ASN A 179 -14.51 4.40 23.80
C ASN A 179 -13.37 5.28 24.32
N LEU A 180 -13.34 6.56 23.93
CA LEU A 180 -12.38 7.53 24.46
C LEU A 180 -12.51 7.66 25.97
N ASP A 181 -13.74 7.76 26.49
CA ASP A 181 -14.00 7.80 27.93
C ASP A 181 -13.49 6.55 28.66
N LYS A 182 -13.64 5.37 28.06
CA LYS A 182 -13.08 4.12 28.60
C LYS A 182 -11.55 4.15 28.65
N ILE A 183 -10.91 4.60 27.55
CA ILE A 183 -9.45 4.71 27.42
C ILE A 183 -8.92 5.69 28.45
N VAL A 184 -9.50 6.89 28.55
CA VAL A 184 -9.11 7.92 29.53
C VAL A 184 -9.20 7.39 30.96
N LYS A 185 -10.25 6.62 31.28
CA LYS A 185 -10.40 5.99 32.60
C LYS A 185 -9.38 4.88 32.86
N ALA A 186 -8.94 4.18 31.79
CA ALA A 186 -7.95 3.10 31.89
C ALA A 186 -6.49 3.59 31.99
N ILE A 187 -6.19 4.80 31.52
CA ILE A 187 -4.85 5.43 31.57
C ILE A 187 -4.44 5.84 33.00
N GLY A 188 -5.17 5.47 34.00
CA GLY A 188 -4.99 5.90 35.41
C GLY A 188 -3.65 5.61 36.12
N ALA A 189 -2.68 4.96 35.50
CA ALA A 189 -1.29 4.89 35.96
C ALA A 189 -0.34 4.74 34.76
N PRO A 190 0.77 5.47 34.70
CA PRO A 190 1.78 5.23 33.68
C PRO A 190 2.37 3.83 33.91
N GLY A 191 2.01 2.90 33.01
CA GLY A 191 2.69 1.62 32.93
C GLY A 191 4.15 1.84 32.53
N ASP A 192 5.02 0.93 32.94
CA ASP A 192 6.40 0.92 32.49
C ASP A 192 6.42 0.81 30.95
N LEU A 193 6.67 1.94 30.29
CA LEU A 193 6.88 1.98 28.86
C LEU A 193 8.22 1.31 28.59
N GLY A 194 8.19 -0.01 28.36
CA GLY A 194 9.37 -0.78 28.05
C GLY A 194 10.20 -0.10 26.96
N TRP A 195 11.47 0.13 27.24
CA TRP A 195 12.40 0.74 26.29
C TRP A 195 12.51 -0.12 25.03
N ILE A 196 12.24 0.45 23.88
CA ILE A 196 12.44 -0.21 22.58
C ILE A 196 13.88 0.04 22.15
N SER A 197 14.68 -1.02 22.01
CA SER A 197 16.07 -0.86 21.61
C SER A 197 16.18 -0.35 20.16
N PRO A 198 17.20 0.49 19.86
CA PRO A 198 17.47 0.93 18.49
C PRO A 198 17.62 -0.23 17.49
N GLU A 199 18.22 -1.37 17.93
CA GLU A 199 18.38 -2.57 17.10
C GLU A 199 17.01 -3.17 16.69
N ARG A 200 16.05 -3.21 17.61
CA ARG A 200 14.69 -3.69 17.29
C ARG A 200 13.99 -2.78 16.29
N ILE A 201 14.20 -1.47 16.40
CA ILE A 201 13.67 -0.50 15.43
C ILE A 201 14.32 -0.77 14.07
N LEU A 202 15.66 -0.81 14.00
CA LEU A 202 16.40 -1.04 12.77
C LEU A 202 16.03 -2.38 12.11
N THR A 203 15.87 -3.46 12.89
CA THR A 203 15.44 -4.75 12.34
C THR A 203 14.06 -4.67 11.68
N GLN A 204 13.15 -3.86 12.21
CA GLN A 204 11.84 -3.64 11.59
C GLN A 204 11.93 -2.85 10.28
N PHE A 205 12.94 -2.00 10.11
CA PHE A 205 13.17 -1.27 8.86
C PHE A 205 13.75 -2.13 7.74
N ILE A 206 14.40 -3.23 8.06
CA ILE A 206 14.96 -4.17 7.07
C ILE A 206 13.87 -5.10 6.49
N VAL A 207 12.70 -5.18 7.13
CA VAL A 207 11.60 -6.01 6.64
C VAL A 207 10.97 -5.36 5.41
N PRO A 208 11.01 -6.01 4.23
CA PRO A 208 10.57 -5.43 2.95
C PRO A 208 9.14 -4.92 2.95
N GLU A 209 8.26 -5.53 3.71
CA GLU A 209 6.84 -5.13 3.84
C GLU A 209 6.66 -3.70 4.36
N LYS A 210 7.65 -3.17 5.07
CA LYS A 210 7.61 -1.81 5.65
C LYS A 210 8.49 -0.82 4.91
N PHE A 211 9.33 -1.29 4.01
CA PHE A 211 10.30 -0.47 3.30
C PHE A 211 9.99 -0.43 1.81
N HIS A 212 9.14 0.48 1.42
CA HIS A 212 8.76 0.68 0.01
C HIS A 212 9.81 1.50 -0.76
N PHE A 213 11.10 1.34 -0.42
CA PHE A 213 12.18 2.10 -1.03
C PHE A 213 12.33 1.85 -2.53
N LEU A 214 11.84 0.72 -3.05
CA LEU A 214 11.78 0.50 -4.49
C LEU A 214 10.64 1.27 -5.17
N ARG A 215 9.60 1.66 -4.43
CA ARG A 215 8.50 2.46 -4.96
C ARG A 215 8.80 3.95 -4.96
N SER A 216 9.35 4.46 -3.88
CA SER A 216 9.69 5.88 -3.80
C SER A 216 10.90 6.14 -4.69
N ARG A 217 10.79 7.09 -5.60
CA ARG A 217 11.98 7.75 -6.11
C ARG A 217 12.67 8.36 -4.90
N LEU A 218 13.86 7.88 -4.57
CA LEU A 218 14.73 8.50 -3.57
C LEU A 218 15.25 9.85 -4.09
N SER A 219 14.39 10.66 -4.71
CA SER A 219 14.75 12.00 -5.17
C SER A 219 15.22 12.94 -4.03
N TYR A 220 14.96 12.55 -2.79
CA TYR A 220 15.49 13.26 -1.61
C TYR A 220 16.96 12.96 -1.33
N PHE A 221 17.55 11.93 -1.95
CA PHE A 221 18.94 11.52 -1.73
C PHE A 221 19.84 11.71 -2.95
N ASP A 222 19.29 12.22 -4.07
CA ASP A 222 20.05 12.48 -5.30
C ASP A 222 20.91 13.76 -5.22
N THR A 223 20.75 14.54 -4.20
CA THR A 223 21.67 15.65 -3.90
C THR A 223 22.42 15.32 -2.62
N PRO A 224 23.74 15.05 -2.66
CA PRO A 224 24.54 15.04 -1.45
C PRO A 224 24.38 16.39 -0.75
N PRO A 225 24.30 16.43 0.59
CA PRO A 225 24.24 17.69 1.31
C PRO A 225 25.44 18.53 0.86
N THR A 226 25.17 19.70 0.27
CA THR A 226 26.20 20.70 0.03
C THR A 226 26.74 21.09 1.39
N ASN A 227 27.99 20.73 1.65
CA ASN A 227 28.74 21.23 2.78
C ASN A 227 28.94 22.74 2.55
N ASP A 228 28.06 23.55 3.12
CA ASP A 228 28.29 24.96 3.39
C ASP A 228 28.64 25.16 4.88
#